data_656ee2d14830c6658b1dae2c404af87b
#
_entry.id   656ee2d14830c6658b1dae2c404af87b
#
_cell.length_a   1.000
_cell.length_b   1.000
_cell.length_c   1.000
_cell.angle_alpha   90.00
_cell.angle_beta   90.00
_cell.angle_gamma   90.00
#
_symmetry.space_group_name_H-M   'P 1'
#
loop_
_entity.id
_entity.type
_entity.pdbx_description
1 polymer ?
#
loop_
_entity_poly.entity_id
_entity_poly.type
_entity_poly.pdbx_seq_one_letter_code
_entity_poly.pdbx_strand_id
1 'polypeptide(L)'
;MVGATGRQIREIAMSTALRIAHGAFGRVALLDMDWSLVRHAHPHCHVLLKVEGADTQFVVGDTVYPLTCDTAVLVNGWQPHSYVHDPDKPRTVILALYIEPEWLMAFRPGWAASGAPGFFSHPSGDVSPRIRGLAMNLAADMMAHPDARNAHESALSDLMIAVIERFAPWRSFPASIREMNARSGDWRIRRVVATMRAETRPGAVLDTFAKQAGLSRAHFFRLFESSIGVPPKVYLNVVRMEQAVDAMLNQSASVCDISNQLGFTEPAHFTRFFRNHAGVGPREFRKVSRLAS
;
A
#
# COMPACT_ATOMS: atom_id res chain seq x y z
N MET A 1 19.20 43.37 -30.59
CA MET A 1 17.97 42.64 -30.24
C MET A 1 18.40 41.21 -29.94
N VAL A 2 18.52 40.87 -28.69
CA VAL A 2 18.92 39.54 -28.24
C VAL A 2 17.66 38.93 -27.58
N GLY A 3 17.14 37.87 -28.21
CA GLY A 3 15.95 37.18 -27.73
C GLY A 3 16.28 36.36 -26.47
N ALA A 4 15.64 36.69 -25.38
CA ALA A 4 15.64 35.92 -24.16
C ALA A 4 14.81 34.66 -24.37
N THR A 5 15.45 33.50 -24.53
CA THR A 5 14.85 32.18 -24.46
C THR A 5 14.51 31.91 -23.00
N GLY A 6 13.24 32.13 -22.66
CA GLY A 6 12.66 31.70 -21.38
C GLY A 6 12.73 30.18 -21.28
N ARG A 7 13.68 29.66 -20.51
CA ARG A 7 13.61 28.32 -19.95
C ARG A 7 12.44 28.28 -19.00
N GLN A 8 11.27 27.79 -19.46
CA GLN A 8 10.25 27.31 -18.55
C GLN A 8 10.88 26.18 -17.71
N ILE A 9 11.10 26.48 -16.44
CA ILE A 9 11.38 25.45 -15.44
C ILE A 9 10.09 24.62 -15.42
N ARG A 10 10.11 23.44 -16.05
CA ARG A 10 9.07 22.45 -15.81
C ARG A 10 9.10 22.19 -14.31
N GLU A 11 8.08 22.64 -13.61
CA GLU A 11 7.80 22.20 -12.25
C GLU A 11 7.89 20.68 -12.27
N ILE A 12 8.79 20.12 -11.45
CA ILE A 12 8.98 18.67 -11.39
C ILE A 12 7.67 18.12 -10.88
N ALA A 13 6.89 17.54 -11.80
CA ALA A 13 5.63 16.86 -11.49
C ALA A 13 5.91 15.84 -10.37
N MET A 14 5.20 15.94 -9.26
CA MET A 14 5.38 15.07 -8.11
C MET A 14 4.01 14.75 -7.53
N SER A 15 3.69 13.45 -7.45
CA SER A 15 2.48 13.01 -6.75
C SER A 15 2.45 13.57 -5.33
N THR A 16 1.29 14.07 -4.92
CA THR A 16 1.09 14.68 -3.61
C THR A 16 0.02 13.95 -2.82
N ALA A 17 0.21 13.84 -1.49
CA ALA A 17 -0.85 13.38 -0.62
C ALA A 17 -1.74 14.57 -0.25
N LEU A 18 -3.00 14.53 -0.63
CA LEU A 18 -3.97 15.53 -0.24
C LEU A 18 -4.38 15.36 1.22
N ARG A 19 -4.69 14.12 1.62
CA ARG A 19 -5.03 13.72 3.00
C ARG A 19 -4.62 12.28 3.26
N ILE A 20 -4.33 11.99 4.53
CA ILE A 20 -4.09 10.65 5.02
C ILE A 20 -4.79 10.50 6.37
N ALA A 21 -5.70 9.54 6.45
CA ALA A 21 -6.28 9.08 7.71
C ALA A 21 -5.68 7.71 8.07
N HIS A 22 -5.45 7.47 9.36
CA HIS A 22 -4.93 6.20 9.86
C HIS A 22 -5.55 5.87 11.22
N GLY A 23 -5.68 4.58 11.51
CA GLY A 23 -6.29 4.08 12.74
C GLY A 23 -6.20 2.57 12.81
N ALA A 24 -7.07 1.94 13.61
CA ALA A 24 -7.18 0.49 13.68
C ALA A 24 -7.51 -0.15 12.33
N PHE A 25 -8.16 0.60 11.44
CA PHE A 25 -8.48 0.19 10.07
C PHE A 25 -7.26 0.08 9.14
N GLY A 26 -6.11 0.58 9.56
CA GLY A 26 -4.92 0.71 8.74
C GLY A 26 -4.75 2.15 8.24
N ARG A 27 -4.75 2.36 6.91
CA ARG A 27 -4.52 3.68 6.30
C ARG A 27 -5.44 3.92 5.12
N VAL A 28 -5.98 5.14 5.05
CA VAL A 28 -6.69 5.66 3.88
C VAL A 28 -5.95 6.91 3.39
N ALA A 29 -5.62 6.95 2.11
CA ALA A 29 -4.90 8.06 1.52
C ALA A 29 -5.67 8.62 0.32
N LEU A 30 -5.87 9.92 0.30
CA LEU A 30 -6.32 10.66 -0.87
C LEU A 30 -5.08 11.23 -1.56
N LEU A 31 -4.75 10.67 -2.71
CA LEU A 31 -3.52 10.93 -3.43
C LEU A 31 -3.81 11.61 -4.76
N ASP A 32 -3.08 12.67 -5.04
CA ASP A 32 -3.05 13.35 -6.33
C ASP A 32 -1.84 12.84 -7.11
N MET A 33 -2.10 12.00 -8.11
CA MET A 33 -1.10 11.17 -8.76
C MET A 33 -0.78 11.69 -10.15
N ASP A 34 0.46 12.15 -10.33
CA ASP A 34 1.04 12.60 -11.60
C ASP A 34 2.40 11.92 -11.91
N TRP A 35 2.76 10.88 -11.14
CA TRP A 35 4.00 10.13 -11.27
C TRP A 35 3.78 8.64 -11.00
N SER A 36 4.47 7.79 -11.77
CA SER A 36 4.39 6.32 -11.61
C SER A 36 5.00 5.84 -10.30
N LEU A 37 4.41 4.79 -9.73
CA LEU A 37 4.97 4.07 -8.60
C LEU A 37 5.66 2.80 -9.06
N VAL A 38 6.79 2.49 -8.42
CA VAL A 38 7.51 1.22 -8.67
C VAL A 38 6.67 0.02 -8.24
N ARG A 39 6.95 -1.13 -8.86
CA ARG A 39 6.35 -2.40 -8.46
C ARG A 39 6.68 -2.71 -6.99
N HIS A 40 5.65 -2.88 -6.20
CA HIS A 40 5.74 -3.18 -4.76
C HIS A 40 4.60 -4.12 -4.36
N ALA A 41 4.62 -4.57 -3.11
CA ALA A 41 3.55 -5.34 -2.49
C ALA A 41 3.44 -4.91 -1.01
N HIS A 42 2.35 -5.27 -0.34
CA HIS A 42 2.15 -5.06 1.10
C HIS A 42 1.16 -6.11 1.64
N PRO A 43 1.12 -6.35 2.98
CA PRO A 43 0.27 -7.40 3.56
C PRO A 43 -1.22 -7.06 3.53
N HIS A 44 -1.56 -5.80 3.43
CA HIS A 44 -2.94 -5.31 3.45
C HIS A 44 -3.67 -5.64 2.15
N CYS A 45 -4.96 -5.90 2.21
CA CYS A 45 -5.77 -5.76 1.02
C CYS A 45 -5.86 -4.27 0.65
N HIS A 46 -5.81 -4.01 -0.65
CA HIS A 46 -5.71 -2.65 -1.16
C HIS A 46 -6.81 -2.40 -2.18
N VAL A 47 -7.59 -1.36 -1.94
CA VAL A 47 -8.68 -0.94 -2.82
C VAL A 47 -8.38 0.44 -3.35
N LEU A 48 -8.42 0.58 -4.67
CA LEU A 48 -8.15 1.82 -5.37
C LEU A 48 -9.41 2.27 -6.07
N LEU A 49 -9.84 3.48 -5.78
CA LEU A 49 -11.02 4.12 -6.35
C LEU A 49 -10.63 5.50 -6.90
N LYS A 50 -11.04 5.77 -8.14
CA LYS A 50 -10.85 7.10 -8.72
C LYS A 50 -11.87 8.07 -8.11
N VAL A 51 -11.38 9.24 -7.69
CA VAL A 51 -12.21 10.34 -7.17
C VAL A 51 -12.38 11.41 -8.23
N GLU A 52 -11.28 11.86 -8.85
CA GLU A 52 -11.29 12.99 -9.81
C GLU A 52 -10.15 12.83 -10.83
N GLY A 53 -10.20 13.61 -11.91
CA GLY A 53 -9.15 13.71 -12.91
C GLY A 53 -9.23 12.65 -14.02
N ALA A 54 -8.12 12.40 -14.69
CA ALA A 54 -8.06 11.50 -15.85
C ALA A 54 -8.26 10.03 -15.46
N ASP A 55 -8.72 9.23 -16.41
CA ASP A 55 -8.68 7.78 -16.28
C ASP A 55 -7.24 7.29 -16.37
N THR A 56 -6.92 6.34 -15.51
CA THR A 56 -5.57 5.83 -15.34
C THR A 56 -5.55 4.31 -15.23
N GLN A 57 -4.42 3.72 -14.86
CA GLN A 57 -4.27 2.27 -14.82
C GLN A 57 -3.25 1.82 -13.76
N PHE A 58 -3.45 0.59 -13.30
CA PHE A 58 -2.52 -0.12 -12.43
C PHE A 58 -2.11 -1.43 -13.08
N VAL A 59 -0.88 -1.85 -12.82
CA VAL A 59 -0.44 -3.22 -13.10
C VAL A 59 -0.60 -4.02 -11.82
N VAL A 60 -1.37 -5.12 -11.86
CA VAL A 60 -1.53 -6.07 -10.76
C VAL A 60 -1.06 -7.44 -11.24
N GLY A 61 -0.06 -8.01 -10.58
CA GLY A 61 0.69 -9.11 -11.15
C GLY A 61 1.42 -8.65 -12.43
N ASP A 62 1.11 -9.24 -13.55
CA ASP A 62 1.67 -8.88 -14.87
C ASP A 62 0.61 -8.32 -15.83
N THR A 63 -0.58 -8.00 -15.33
CA THR A 63 -1.71 -7.53 -16.12
C THR A 63 -2.08 -6.10 -15.77
N VAL A 64 -2.41 -5.32 -16.80
CA VAL A 64 -2.86 -3.93 -16.67
C VAL A 64 -4.37 -3.89 -16.45
N TYR A 65 -4.80 -3.12 -15.44
CA TYR A 65 -6.20 -2.90 -15.12
C TYR A 65 -6.52 -1.41 -15.12
N PRO A 66 -7.60 -0.99 -15.80
CA PRO A 66 -8.02 0.42 -15.82
C PRO A 66 -8.59 0.82 -14.44
N LEU A 67 -8.30 2.06 -14.05
CA LEU A 67 -8.92 2.75 -12.93
C LEU A 67 -9.67 3.96 -13.48
N THR A 68 -10.99 3.86 -13.50
CA THR A 68 -11.92 4.87 -14.04
C THR A 68 -12.96 5.23 -12.98
N CYS A 69 -13.89 6.12 -13.29
CA CYS A 69 -15.02 6.36 -12.39
C CYS A 69 -15.95 5.14 -12.25
N ASP A 70 -15.89 4.19 -13.20
CA ASP A 70 -16.75 3.02 -13.26
C ASP A 70 -16.05 1.73 -12.84
N THR A 71 -14.73 1.75 -12.67
CA THR A 71 -13.93 0.56 -12.30
C THR A 71 -13.06 0.81 -11.07
N ALA A 72 -13.00 -0.17 -10.18
CA ALA A 72 -12.04 -0.23 -9.08
C ALA A 72 -10.85 -1.12 -9.46
N VAL A 73 -9.70 -0.89 -8.84
CA VAL A 73 -8.59 -1.84 -8.81
C VAL A 73 -8.49 -2.42 -7.40
N LEU A 74 -8.39 -3.74 -7.33
CA LEU A 74 -8.44 -4.55 -6.12
C LEU A 74 -7.17 -5.39 -6.04
N VAL A 75 -6.41 -5.20 -4.98
CA VAL A 75 -5.13 -5.87 -4.78
C VAL A 75 -5.19 -6.72 -3.53
N ASN A 76 -4.91 -7.99 -3.64
CA ASN A 76 -4.83 -8.89 -2.50
C ASN A 76 -3.56 -8.65 -1.68
N GLY A 77 -3.58 -9.05 -0.42
CA GLY A 77 -2.39 -9.05 0.40
C GLY A 77 -1.22 -9.76 -0.31
N TRP A 78 -0.05 -9.15 -0.28
CA TRP A 78 1.19 -9.62 -0.92
C TRP A 78 1.18 -9.70 -2.45
N GLN A 79 0.13 -9.23 -3.11
CA GLN A 79 0.07 -9.22 -4.57
C GLN A 79 0.90 -8.06 -5.13
N PRO A 80 1.92 -8.32 -5.98
CA PRO A 80 2.74 -7.26 -6.57
C PRO A 80 1.91 -6.36 -7.49
N HIS A 81 2.08 -5.04 -7.33
CA HIS A 81 1.38 -4.06 -8.14
C HIS A 81 2.20 -2.78 -8.32
N SER A 82 1.84 -1.99 -9.31
CA SER A 82 2.44 -0.69 -9.60
C SER A 82 1.42 0.26 -10.24
N TYR A 83 1.60 1.55 -10.02
CA TYR A 83 0.87 2.60 -10.72
C TYR A 83 1.64 3.02 -11.98
N VAL A 84 0.95 3.17 -13.08
CA VAL A 84 1.53 3.63 -14.36
C VAL A 84 0.85 4.93 -14.76
N HIS A 85 1.56 6.04 -14.57
CA HIS A 85 1.11 7.35 -15.02
C HIS A 85 1.41 7.53 -16.50
N ASP A 86 0.43 8.04 -17.24
CA ASP A 86 0.59 8.48 -18.63
C ASP A 86 0.93 9.98 -18.60
N PRO A 87 2.15 10.39 -18.97
CA PRO A 87 2.58 11.79 -18.88
C PRO A 87 1.83 12.74 -19.81
N ASP A 88 1.09 12.20 -20.78
CA ASP A 88 0.25 12.99 -21.70
C ASP A 88 -1.16 13.23 -21.15
N LYS A 89 -1.50 12.60 -20.01
CA LYS A 89 -2.78 12.76 -19.34
C LYS A 89 -2.67 13.66 -18.11
N PRO A 90 -3.75 14.38 -17.78
CA PRO A 90 -3.84 15.07 -16.50
C PRO A 90 -3.68 14.11 -15.32
N ARG A 91 -3.30 14.66 -14.16
CA ARG A 91 -3.26 13.95 -12.88
C ARG A 91 -4.59 13.31 -12.52
N THR A 92 -4.52 12.30 -11.67
CA THR A 92 -5.68 11.56 -11.16
C THR A 92 -5.70 11.62 -9.64
N VAL A 93 -6.84 11.98 -9.05
CA VAL A 93 -7.05 11.86 -7.60
C VAL A 93 -7.61 10.48 -7.30
N ILE A 94 -6.89 9.75 -6.44
CA ILE A 94 -7.17 8.36 -6.09
C ILE A 94 -7.41 8.27 -4.58
N LEU A 95 -8.50 7.61 -4.19
CA LEU A 95 -8.73 7.14 -2.83
C LEU A 95 -8.11 5.73 -2.72
N ALA A 96 -7.03 5.63 -1.94
CA ALA A 96 -6.25 4.42 -1.75
C ALA A 96 -6.47 3.89 -0.32
N LEU A 97 -7.08 2.70 -0.21
CA LEU A 97 -7.44 2.06 1.05
C LEU A 97 -6.45 0.92 1.32
N TYR A 98 -5.69 1.00 2.42
CA TYR A 98 -4.79 -0.04 2.93
C TYR A 98 -5.38 -0.56 4.23
N ILE A 99 -6.05 -1.71 4.16
CA ILE A 99 -6.95 -2.16 5.23
C ILE A 99 -6.35 -3.32 6.03
N GLU A 100 -6.34 -3.14 7.35
CA GLU A 100 -5.88 -4.17 8.28
C GLU A 100 -6.87 -5.34 8.37
N PRO A 101 -6.40 -6.59 8.19
CA PRO A 101 -7.26 -7.76 8.29
C PRO A 101 -7.93 -7.91 9.66
N GLU A 102 -7.23 -7.55 10.73
CA GLU A 102 -7.72 -7.59 12.10
C GLU A 102 -8.91 -6.66 12.32
N TRP A 103 -8.90 -5.49 11.69
CA TRP A 103 -10.04 -4.57 11.76
C TRP A 103 -11.25 -5.12 11.03
N LEU A 104 -11.08 -5.70 9.83
CA LEU A 104 -12.17 -6.35 9.12
C LEU A 104 -12.73 -7.57 9.85
N MET A 105 -11.87 -8.30 10.55
CA MET A 105 -12.26 -9.45 11.38
C MET A 105 -13.24 -9.05 12.51
N ALA A 106 -13.13 -7.82 13.03
CA ALA A 106 -14.06 -7.32 14.06
C ALA A 106 -15.51 -7.22 13.56
N PHE A 107 -15.72 -7.02 12.26
CA PHE A 107 -17.07 -7.03 11.67
C PHE A 107 -17.56 -8.46 11.39
N ARG A 108 -16.69 -9.29 10.79
CA ARG A 108 -16.96 -10.70 10.50
C ARG A 108 -15.69 -11.52 10.58
N PRO A 109 -15.65 -12.62 11.39
CA PRO A 109 -14.43 -13.44 11.53
C PRO A 109 -13.84 -13.94 10.20
N GLY A 110 -14.67 -14.25 9.21
CA GLY A 110 -14.23 -14.68 7.88
C GLY A 110 -13.50 -13.61 7.07
N TRP A 111 -13.64 -12.34 7.42
CA TRP A 111 -12.96 -11.23 6.73
C TRP A 111 -11.50 -11.06 7.14
N ALA A 112 -11.03 -11.78 8.17
CA ALA A 112 -9.59 -11.95 8.43
C ALA A 112 -8.83 -12.51 7.21
N ALA A 113 -9.55 -13.19 6.30
CA ALA A 113 -8.99 -13.66 5.04
C ALA A 113 -8.55 -12.53 4.08
N SER A 114 -8.87 -11.27 4.38
CA SER A 114 -8.44 -10.11 3.57
C SER A 114 -6.92 -9.94 3.49
N GLY A 115 -6.17 -10.46 4.46
CA GLY A 115 -4.72 -10.55 4.41
C GLY A 115 -4.16 -11.69 3.55
N ALA A 116 -5.03 -12.55 3.00
CA ALA A 116 -4.61 -13.71 2.24
C ALA A 116 -4.72 -13.49 0.72
N PRO A 117 -3.89 -14.21 -0.07
CA PRO A 117 -4.05 -14.25 -1.52
C PRO A 117 -5.45 -14.75 -1.92
N GLY A 118 -6.08 -14.06 -2.88
CA GLY A 118 -7.37 -14.49 -3.44
C GLY A 118 -8.60 -14.03 -2.65
N PHE A 119 -8.47 -13.11 -1.71
CA PHE A 119 -9.61 -12.47 -1.04
C PHE A 119 -10.53 -11.78 -2.04
N PHE A 120 -9.96 -10.97 -2.93
CA PHE A 120 -10.65 -10.51 -4.12
C PHE A 120 -10.42 -11.53 -5.24
N SER A 121 -11.48 -12.04 -5.84
CA SER A 121 -11.40 -13.04 -6.93
C SER A 121 -10.84 -12.44 -8.22
N HIS A 122 -11.03 -11.16 -8.43
CA HIS A 122 -10.57 -10.42 -9.62
C HIS A 122 -9.88 -9.12 -9.21
N PRO A 123 -8.77 -8.75 -9.87
CA PRO A 123 -8.04 -7.50 -9.58
C PRO A 123 -8.75 -6.22 -10.04
N SER A 124 -9.88 -6.32 -10.73
CA SER A 124 -10.70 -5.19 -11.14
C SER A 124 -12.17 -5.57 -11.20
N GLY A 125 -13.03 -4.58 -11.08
CA GLY A 125 -14.47 -4.79 -11.23
C GLY A 125 -15.26 -3.48 -11.28
N ASP A 126 -16.51 -3.58 -11.74
CA ASP A 126 -17.40 -2.43 -11.93
C ASP A 126 -17.88 -1.88 -10.58
N VAL A 127 -17.66 -0.60 -10.38
CA VAL A 127 -18.06 0.16 -9.19
C VAL A 127 -19.56 0.44 -9.25
N SER A 128 -20.30 -0.01 -8.23
CA SER A 128 -21.73 0.33 -8.11
C SER A 128 -21.91 1.82 -7.75
N PRO A 129 -23.09 2.41 -8.06
CA PRO A 129 -23.40 3.78 -7.62
C PRO A 129 -23.25 3.98 -6.12
N ARG A 130 -23.58 2.95 -5.30
CA ARG A 130 -23.39 2.98 -3.84
C ARG A 130 -21.91 3.11 -3.46
N ILE A 131 -21.04 2.26 -4.01
CA ILE A 131 -19.58 2.30 -3.74
C ILE A 131 -19.03 3.67 -4.16
N ARG A 132 -19.41 4.16 -5.34
CA ARG A 132 -18.99 5.48 -5.83
C ARG A 132 -19.41 6.60 -4.87
N GLY A 133 -20.68 6.63 -4.45
CA GLY A 133 -21.20 7.63 -3.53
C GLY A 133 -20.45 7.61 -2.18
N LEU A 134 -20.23 6.41 -1.61
CA LEU A 134 -19.49 6.26 -0.35
C LEU A 134 -18.02 6.72 -0.49
N ALA A 135 -17.35 6.38 -1.58
CA ALA A 135 -15.97 6.82 -1.83
C ALA A 135 -15.85 8.34 -1.99
N MET A 136 -16.77 8.96 -2.75
CA MET A 136 -16.81 10.40 -2.93
C MET A 136 -17.10 11.14 -1.62
N ASN A 137 -18.03 10.63 -0.82
CA ASN A 137 -18.37 11.22 0.48
C ASN A 137 -17.19 11.12 1.46
N LEU A 138 -16.52 9.98 1.54
CA LEU A 138 -15.33 9.82 2.37
C LEU A 138 -14.21 10.76 1.93
N ALA A 139 -13.93 10.86 0.63
CA ALA A 139 -12.92 11.77 0.11
C ALA A 139 -13.25 13.25 0.41
N ALA A 140 -14.51 13.67 0.23
CA ALA A 140 -14.97 15.02 0.53
C ALA A 140 -14.87 15.31 2.04
N ASP A 141 -15.27 14.35 2.89
CA ASP A 141 -15.21 14.53 4.35
C ASP A 141 -13.76 14.61 4.84
N MET A 142 -12.86 13.78 4.32
CA MET A 142 -11.42 13.86 4.61
C MET A 142 -10.84 15.23 4.23
N MET A 143 -11.35 15.89 3.19
CA MET A 143 -10.90 17.22 2.79
C MET A 143 -11.47 18.31 3.68
N ALA A 144 -12.76 18.22 4.02
CA ALA A 144 -13.49 19.25 4.77
C ALA A 144 -13.21 19.18 6.28
N HIS A 145 -13.09 17.97 6.83
CA HIS A 145 -12.97 17.69 8.26
C HIS A 145 -11.79 16.76 8.57
N PRO A 146 -10.53 17.15 8.34
CA PRO A 146 -9.37 16.28 8.43
C PRO A 146 -9.20 15.59 9.81
N ASP A 147 -9.73 16.18 10.87
CA ASP A 147 -9.61 15.70 12.24
C ASP A 147 -10.76 14.78 12.68
N ALA A 148 -11.76 14.55 11.82
CA ALA A 148 -12.97 13.78 12.14
C ALA A 148 -12.77 12.26 12.05
N ARG A 149 -11.79 11.70 12.78
CA ARG A 149 -11.36 10.28 12.70
C ARG A 149 -12.50 9.28 12.81
N ASN A 150 -13.39 9.45 13.81
CA ASN A 150 -14.52 8.54 14.01
C ASN A 150 -15.51 8.56 12.85
N ALA A 151 -15.73 9.74 12.23
CA ALA A 151 -16.56 9.86 11.06
C ALA A 151 -15.91 9.18 9.84
N HIS A 152 -14.60 9.38 9.65
CA HIS A 152 -13.85 8.70 8.60
C HIS A 152 -13.85 7.18 8.77
N GLU A 153 -13.69 6.67 9.99
CA GLU A 153 -13.74 5.23 10.27
C GLU A 153 -15.13 4.64 9.99
N SER A 154 -16.20 5.36 10.39
CA SER A 154 -17.57 4.95 10.09
C SER A 154 -17.84 4.93 8.59
N ALA A 155 -17.49 6.00 7.86
CA ALA A 155 -17.67 6.08 6.41
C ALA A 155 -16.83 5.02 5.67
N LEU A 156 -15.61 4.74 6.16
CA LEU A 156 -14.76 3.68 5.64
C LEU A 156 -15.37 2.30 5.87
N SER A 157 -15.98 2.07 7.03
CA SER A 157 -16.68 0.80 7.33
C SER A 157 -17.78 0.52 6.32
N ASP A 158 -18.63 1.52 6.05
CA ASP A 158 -19.71 1.41 5.08
C ASP A 158 -19.18 1.15 3.66
N LEU A 159 -18.11 1.83 3.28
CA LEU A 159 -17.44 1.63 2.00
C LEU A 159 -16.85 0.22 1.87
N MET A 160 -16.12 -0.25 2.90
CA MET A 160 -15.52 -1.58 2.87
C MET A 160 -16.54 -2.70 2.88
N ILE A 161 -17.64 -2.56 3.60
CA ILE A 161 -18.76 -3.51 3.54
C ILE A 161 -19.28 -3.61 2.10
N ALA A 162 -19.55 -2.47 1.46
CA ALA A 162 -20.07 -2.45 0.09
C ALA A 162 -19.05 -3.04 -0.93
N VAL A 163 -17.76 -2.79 -0.75
CA VAL A 163 -16.69 -3.33 -1.58
C VAL A 163 -16.58 -4.86 -1.42
N ILE A 164 -16.59 -5.36 -0.18
CA ILE A 164 -16.48 -6.79 0.11
C ILE A 164 -17.72 -7.54 -0.40
N GLU A 165 -18.91 -7.00 -0.18
CA GLU A 165 -20.16 -7.59 -0.70
C GLU A 165 -20.16 -7.69 -2.23
N ARG A 166 -19.52 -6.75 -2.92
CA ARG A 166 -19.46 -6.70 -4.38
C ARG A 166 -18.39 -7.60 -4.98
N PHE A 167 -17.19 -7.61 -4.38
CA PHE A 167 -15.99 -8.13 -5.04
C PHE A 167 -15.38 -9.37 -4.37
N ALA A 168 -15.75 -9.68 -3.12
CA ALA A 168 -15.24 -10.86 -2.45
C ALA A 168 -16.28 -11.99 -2.47
N PRO A 169 -15.92 -13.21 -2.88
CA PRO A 169 -16.83 -14.36 -2.93
C PRO A 169 -17.05 -14.93 -1.51
N TRP A 170 -17.77 -14.21 -0.67
CA TRP A 170 -17.97 -14.49 0.75
C TRP A 170 -18.53 -15.87 1.09
N ARG A 171 -19.00 -16.63 0.10
CA ARG A 171 -19.49 -18.01 0.25
C ARG A 171 -18.37 -19.07 0.23
N SER A 172 -17.15 -18.69 -0.11
CA SER A 172 -16.06 -19.65 -0.39
C SER A 172 -14.88 -19.57 0.59
N PHE A 173 -14.98 -18.76 1.66
CA PHE A 173 -13.88 -18.71 2.63
C PHE A 173 -13.92 -19.95 3.52
N PRO A 174 -12.84 -20.77 3.57
CA PRO A 174 -12.73 -21.86 4.52
C PRO A 174 -12.89 -21.31 5.94
N ALA A 175 -13.69 -22.00 6.75
CA ALA A 175 -14.05 -21.60 8.11
C ALA A 175 -12.87 -21.54 9.09
N SER A 176 -11.63 -21.86 8.68
CA SER A 176 -10.48 -21.86 9.54
C SER A 176 -9.28 -21.11 8.96
N ILE A 177 -8.93 -19.98 9.60
CA ILE A 177 -7.60 -19.34 9.52
C ILE A 177 -6.48 -20.37 9.76
N ARG A 178 -6.74 -21.46 10.49
CA ARG A 178 -5.81 -22.58 10.68
C ARG A 178 -5.46 -23.30 9.39
N GLU A 179 -6.38 -23.45 8.44
CA GLU A 179 -6.10 -24.09 7.15
C GLU A 179 -5.30 -23.16 6.21
N MET A 180 -5.49 -21.84 6.31
CA MET A 180 -4.66 -20.86 5.60
C MET A 180 -3.25 -20.81 6.19
N ASN A 181 -3.11 -20.88 7.51
CA ASN A 181 -1.83 -20.96 8.21
C ASN A 181 -1.17 -22.34 8.10
N ALA A 182 -1.92 -23.41 7.88
CA ALA A 182 -1.38 -24.76 7.68
C ALA A 182 -0.74 -24.96 6.29
N ARG A 183 -1.11 -24.16 5.31
CA ARG A 183 -0.32 -23.95 4.07
C ARG A 183 0.91 -23.08 4.31
N SER A 184 1.10 -22.62 5.54
CA SER A 184 2.23 -21.80 5.94
C SER A 184 3.52 -22.58 5.79
N GLY A 185 4.26 -22.17 4.85
CA GLY A 185 5.54 -22.59 4.39
C GLY A 185 6.52 -23.16 5.42
N ASP A 186 7.54 -23.74 4.91
CA ASP A 186 8.69 -24.29 5.61
C ASP A 186 9.03 -23.50 6.89
N TRP A 187 9.19 -24.18 8.02
CA TRP A 187 9.47 -23.54 9.31
C TRP A 187 10.72 -22.65 9.28
N ARG A 188 11.69 -22.97 8.40
CA ARG A 188 12.91 -22.18 8.17
C ARG A 188 12.55 -20.80 7.62
N ILE A 189 11.60 -20.72 6.69
CA ILE A 189 11.11 -19.47 6.11
C ILE A 189 10.36 -18.67 7.18
N ARG A 190 9.52 -19.31 8.01
CA ARG A 190 8.83 -18.60 9.13
C ARG A 190 9.82 -17.97 10.09
N ARG A 191 10.90 -18.69 10.44
CA ARG A 191 11.97 -18.16 11.29
C ARG A 191 12.67 -16.97 10.65
N VAL A 192 13.00 -17.06 9.35
CA VAL A 192 13.61 -15.96 8.60
C VAL A 192 12.68 -14.76 8.53
N VAL A 193 11.40 -14.95 8.28
CA VAL A 193 10.37 -13.89 8.28
C VAL A 193 10.33 -13.17 9.62
N ALA A 194 10.34 -13.90 10.74
CA ALA A 194 10.40 -13.29 12.07
C ALA A 194 11.67 -12.44 12.26
N THR A 195 12.83 -12.93 11.81
CA THR A 195 14.09 -12.16 11.86
C THR A 195 14.03 -10.94 10.95
N MET A 196 13.51 -11.06 9.72
CA MET A 196 13.36 -9.91 8.80
C MET A 196 12.47 -8.80 9.37
N ARG A 197 11.44 -9.15 10.16
CA ARG A 197 10.58 -8.18 10.84
C ARG A 197 11.29 -7.50 12.02
N ALA A 198 12.15 -8.22 12.72
CA ALA A 198 12.91 -7.71 13.86
C ALA A 198 14.14 -6.90 13.44
N GLU A 199 14.79 -7.28 12.34
CA GLU A 199 16.05 -6.70 11.87
C GLU A 199 15.90 -6.07 10.48
N THR A 200 15.50 -4.82 10.42
CA THR A 200 15.29 -4.11 9.16
C THR A 200 16.48 -3.27 8.70
N ARG A 201 17.63 -3.40 9.35
CA ARG A 201 18.82 -2.61 9.00
C ARG A 201 19.19 -2.77 7.52
N PRO A 202 19.57 -1.71 6.80
CA PRO A 202 20.20 -1.80 5.49
C PRO A 202 21.53 -2.51 5.66
N GLY A 203 21.76 -3.43 4.76
CA GLY A 203 22.90 -4.34 4.87
C GLY A 203 22.53 -5.71 5.46
N ALA A 204 21.29 -5.94 5.89
CA ALA A 204 20.77 -7.29 6.04
C ALA A 204 20.89 -7.99 4.68
N VAL A 205 22.03 -8.64 4.49
CA VAL A 205 22.37 -9.26 3.22
C VAL A 205 21.46 -10.47 3.10
N LEU A 206 20.70 -10.57 2.03
CA LEU A 206 19.80 -11.71 1.79
C LEU A 206 20.53 -13.04 1.90
N ASP A 207 21.84 -13.07 1.69
CA ASP A 207 22.70 -14.21 1.90
C ASP A 207 22.82 -14.63 3.38
N THR A 208 22.72 -13.68 4.32
CA THR A 208 22.68 -14.00 5.76
C THR A 208 21.40 -14.74 6.10
N PHE A 209 20.27 -14.32 5.55
CA PHE A 209 19.00 -15.02 5.75
C PHE A 209 18.98 -16.41 5.11
N ALA A 210 19.59 -16.58 3.93
CA ALA A 210 19.76 -17.90 3.32
C ALA A 210 20.62 -18.83 4.20
N LYS A 211 21.75 -18.33 4.72
CA LYS A 211 22.61 -19.06 5.67
C LYS A 211 21.87 -19.41 6.96
N GLN A 212 21.10 -18.48 7.53
CA GLN A 212 20.30 -18.70 8.73
C GLN A 212 19.23 -19.78 8.52
N ALA A 213 18.68 -19.89 7.30
CA ALA A 213 17.77 -20.95 6.91
C ALA A 213 18.48 -22.29 6.61
N GLY A 214 19.82 -22.33 6.58
CA GLY A 214 20.58 -23.51 6.15
C GLY A 214 20.40 -23.86 4.68
N LEU A 215 20.16 -22.86 3.83
CA LEU A 215 19.84 -23.03 2.41
C LEU A 215 20.88 -22.32 1.53
N SER A 216 21.08 -22.86 0.32
CA SER A 216 21.76 -22.09 -0.73
C SER A 216 20.89 -20.88 -1.12
N ARG A 217 21.52 -19.80 -1.61
CA ARG A 217 20.80 -18.58 -2.04
C ARG A 217 19.67 -18.90 -3.03
N ALA A 218 19.93 -19.69 -4.05
CA ALA A 218 18.93 -20.03 -5.07
C ALA A 218 17.75 -20.82 -4.49
N HIS A 219 18.02 -21.77 -3.58
CA HIS A 219 16.96 -22.53 -2.92
C HIS A 219 16.16 -21.65 -1.96
N PHE A 220 16.83 -20.78 -1.18
CA PHE A 220 16.18 -19.83 -0.31
C PHE A 220 15.21 -18.92 -1.07
N PHE A 221 15.62 -18.33 -2.19
CA PHE A 221 14.76 -17.46 -2.98
C PHE A 221 13.51 -18.19 -3.49
N ARG A 222 13.67 -19.38 -4.08
CA ARG A 222 12.53 -20.18 -4.55
C ARG A 222 11.57 -20.59 -3.43
N LEU A 223 12.15 -21.08 -2.32
CA LEU A 223 11.34 -21.54 -1.19
C LEU A 223 10.63 -20.38 -0.48
N PHE A 224 11.29 -19.22 -0.36
CA PHE A 224 10.70 -18.03 0.21
C PHE A 224 9.54 -17.55 -0.65
N GLU A 225 9.73 -17.40 -1.95
CA GLU A 225 8.71 -16.93 -2.89
C GLU A 225 7.53 -17.91 -2.97
N SER A 226 7.77 -19.21 -2.98
CA SER A 226 6.68 -20.19 -2.94
C SER A 226 5.91 -20.22 -1.62
N SER A 227 6.55 -19.83 -0.50
CA SER A 227 5.94 -19.80 0.83
C SER A 227 5.20 -18.51 1.14
N ILE A 228 5.72 -17.36 0.68
CA ILE A 228 5.26 -16.01 1.04
C ILE A 228 4.51 -15.35 -0.13
N GLY A 229 4.73 -15.80 -1.36
CA GLY A 229 4.11 -15.24 -2.57
C GLY A 229 4.91 -14.09 -3.21
N VAL A 230 5.99 -13.62 -2.57
CA VAL A 230 6.86 -12.56 -3.09
C VAL A 230 8.33 -12.87 -2.86
N PRO A 231 9.25 -12.35 -3.70
CA PRO A 231 10.69 -12.51 -3.49
C PRO A 231 11.15 -11.90 -2.15
N PRO A 232 12.20 -12.47 -1.51
CA PRO A 232 12.72 -11.99 -0.22
C PRO A 232 13.07 -10.50 -0.19
N LYS A 233 13.58 -9.95 -1.31
CA LYS A 233 13.90 -8.52 -1.42
C LYS A 233 12.66 -7.64 -1.39
N VAL A 234 11.60 -8.07 -2.05
CA VAL A 234 10.30 -7.35 -2.04
C VAL A 234 9.74 -7.35 -0.63
N TYR A 235 9.72 -8.52 0.03
CA TYR A 235 9.28 -8.66 1.41
C TYR A 235 10.04 -7.72 2.38
N LEU A 236 11.37 -7.69 2.30
CA LEU A 236 12.19 -6.82 3.15
C LEU A 236 11.90 -5.33 2.91
N ASN A 237 11.67 -4.92 1.67
CA ASN A 237 11.27 -3.54 1.37
C ASN A 237 9.90 -3.19 1.95
N VAL A 238 8.97 -4.15 1.94
CA VAL A 238 7.64 -3.98 2.57
C VAL A 238 7.80 -3.74 4.07
N VAL A 239 8.52 -4.61 4.77
CA VAL A 239 8.75 -4.47 6.22
C VAL A 239 9.40 -3.12 6.56
N ARG A 240 10.39 -2.69 5.77
CA ARG A 240 11.00 -1.36 5.93
C ARG A 240 10.01 -0.22 5.70
N MET A 241 9.13 -0.38 4.72
CA MET A 241 8.13 0.64 4.42
C MET A 241 7.07 0.75 5.52
N GLU A 242 6.62 -0.39 6.07
CA GLU A 242 5.70 -0.41 7.22
C GLU A 242 6.32 0.29 8.44
N GLN A 243 7.56 -0.02 8.77
CA GLN A 243 8.26 0.64 9.87
C GLN A 243 8.49 2.14 9.58
N ALA A 244 8.78 2.50 8.32
CA ALA A 244 8.89 3.91 7.94
C ALA A 244 7.57 4.65 8.13
N VAL A 245 6.46 4.07 7.70
CA VAL A 245 5.12 4.65 7.87
C VAL A 245 4.78 4.78 9.36
N ASP A 246 4.96 3.72 10.13
CA ASP A 246 4.71 3.73 11.58
C ASP A 246 5.53 4.82 12.29
N ALA A 247 6.83 4.91 11.98
CA ALA A 247 7.69 5.95 12.54
C ALA A 247 7.27 7.37 12.11
N MET A 248 6.78 7.55 10.87
CA MET A 248 6.27 8.84 10.41
C MET A 248 4.99 9.27 11.12
N LEU A 249 4.13 8.31 11.46
CA LEU A 249 2.84 8.55 12.12
C LEU A 249 3.00 8.77 13.63
N ASN A 250 3.80 7.91 14.29
CA ASN A 250 3.78 7.75 15.73
C ASN A 250 5.01 8.34 16.45
N GLN A 251 6.06 8.76 15.73
CA GLN A 251 7.27 9.31 16.35
C GLN A 251 7.47 10.80 16.04
N SER A 252 7.99 11.53 17.03
CA SER A 252 8.42 12.92 16.86
C SER A 252 9.82 13.06 16.22
N ALA A 253 10.54 11.96 16.03
CA ALA A 253 11.88 11.91 15.46
C ALA A 253 11.95 12.58 14.08
N SER A 254 13.08 13.21 13.74
CA SER A 254 13.25 13.83 12.44
C SER A 254 13.23 12.78 11.30
N VAL A 255 12.96 13.22 10.08
CA VAL A 255 13.04 12.34 8.90
C VAL A 255 14.46 11.76 8.75
N CYS A 256 15.47 12.51 9.15
CA CYS A 256 16.86 12.07 9.14
C CYS A 256 17.10 10.96 10.17
N ASP A 257 16.59 11.13 11.39
CA ASP A 257 16.72 10.12 12.45
C ASP A 257 16.01 8.82 12.07
N ILE A 258 14.80 8.91 11.51
CA ILE A 258 14.07 7.75 11.02
C ILE A 258 14.84 7.05 9.88
N SER A 259 15.41 7.84 8.96
CA SER A 259 16.28 7.31 7.91
C SER A 259 17.44 6.50 8.49
N ASN A 260 18.12 7.06 9.50
CA ASN A 260 19.24 6.39 10.18
C ASN A 260 18.80 5.14 10.96
N GLN A 261 17.66 5.20 11.68
CA GLN A 261 17.10 4.05 12.42
C GLN A 261 16.75 2.89 11.49
N LEU A 262 16.18 3.20 10.33
CA LEU A 262 15.90 2.22 9.29
C LEU A 262 17.17 1.84 8.51
N GLY A 263 18.32 2.49 8.90
CA GLY A 263 19.68 2.23 8.48
C GLY A 263 19.96 2.60 7.04
N PHE A 264 19.32 3.58 6.49
CA PHE A 264 19.74 4.20 5.25
C PHE A 264 21.01 5.03 5.52
N THR A 265 22.08 4.82 4.73
CA THR A 265 23.32 5.56 4.85
C THR A 265 23.18 7.04 4.47
N GLU A 266 22.22 7.33 3.60
CA GLU A 266 21.94 8.69 3.14
C GLU A 266 20.45 9.00 3.19
N PRO A 267 20.04 10.14 3.77
CA PRO A 267 18.63 10.55 3.83
C PRO A 267 17.97 10.70 2.44
N ALA A 268 18.76 11.00 1.41
CA ALA A 268 18.30 11.08 0.02
C ALA A 268 17.84 9.70 -0.50
N HIS A 269 18.54 8.63 -0.14
CA HIS A 269 18.15 7.26 -0.50
C HIS A 269 16.84 6.86 0.20
N PHE A 270 16.68 7.20 1.48
CA PHE A 270 15.43 7.01 2.21
C PHE A 270 14.28 7.78 1.57
N THR A 271 14.48 9.06 1.25
CA THR A 271 13.45 9.90 0.63
C THR A 271 12.99 9.32 -0.71
N ARG A 272 13.91 8.84 -1.54
CA ARG A 272 13.59 8.18 -2.81
C ARG A 272 12.88 6.84 -2.58
N PHE A 273 13.36 6.02 -1.65
CA PHE A 273 12.71 4.76 -1.28
C PHE A 273 11.28 4.99 -0.82
N PHE A 274 11.07 5.90 0.11
CA PHE A 274 9.75 6.23 0.66
C PHE A 274 8.80 6.72 -0.42
N ARG A 275 9.26 7.68 -1.26
CA ARG A 275 8.45 8.20 -2.37
C ARG A 275 8.06 7.13 -3.38
N ASN A 276 8.98 6.25 -3.75
CA ASN A 276 8.73 5.18 -4.69
C ASN A 276 7.66 4.19 -4.23
N HIS A 277 7.45 4.05 -2.91
CA HIS A 277 6.49 3.11 -2.32
C HIS A 277 5.21 3.79 -1.80
N ALA A 278 5.29 5.02 -1.32
CA ALA A 278 4.15 5.77 -0.77
C ALA A 278 3.53 6.76 -1.76
N GLY A 279 4.16 7.01 -2.90
CA GLY A 279 3.74 8.01 -3.88
C GLY A 279 4.16 9.44 -3.54
N VAL A 280 4.48 9.73 -2.27
CA VAL A 280 4.79 11.05 -1.76
C VAL A 280 6.06 11.05 -0.91
N GLY A 281 6.68 12.21 -0.74
CA GLY A 281 7.88 12.33 0.10
C GLY A 281 7.58 12.19 1.60
N PRO A 282 8.56 11.73 2.41
CA PRO A 282 8.34 11.48 3.84
C PRO A 282 7.93 12.73 4.63
N ARG A 283 8.46 13.91 4.29
CA ARG A 283 8.09 15.16 4.95
C ARG A 283 6.63 15.57 4.66
N GLU A 284 6.22 15.41 3.42
CA GLU A 284 4.86 15.70 2.98
C GLU A 284 3.88 14.69 3.60
N PHE A 285 4.21 13.40 3.54
CA PHE A 285 3.44 12.36 4.21
C PHE A 285 3.17 12.70 5.67
N ARG A 286 4.22 13.06 6.45
CA ARG A 286 4.08 13.46 7.86
C ARG A 286 3.22 14.72 8.03
N LYS A 287 3.40 15.73 7.16
CA LYS A 287 2.62 16.97 7.24
C LYS A 287 1.12 16.69 7.15
N VAL A 288 0.70 15.94 6.13
CA VAL A 288 -0.73 15.67 5.92
C VAL A 288 -1.30 14.64 6.91
N SER A 289 -0.48 13.75 7.45
CA SER A 289 -0.88 12.81 8.50
C SER A 289 -1.08 13.48 9.87
N ARG A 290 -0.29 14.54 10.17
CA ARG A 290 -0.40 15.30 11.42
C ARG A 290 -1.56 16.30 11.44
N LEU A 291 -2.03 16.72 10.27
CA LEU A 291 -3.25 17.53 10.17
C LEU A 291 -4.51 16.73 10.57
N ALA A 292 -4.35 15.39 10.71
CA ALA A 292 -5.37 14.45 11.16
C ALA A 292 -5.14 13.94 12.61
N SER A 293 -4.27 14.62 13.39
CA SER A 293 -3.96 14.20 14.78
C SER A 293 -4.58 15.15 15.83
#